data_8747a3986df9255926f0ee717be49d26
#
_entry.id   8747a3986df9255926f0ee717be49d26
#
_cell.length_a   1.000
_cell.length_b   1.000
_cell.length_c   1.000
_cell.angle_alpha   90.00
_cell.angle_beta   90.00
_cell.angle_gamma   90.00
#
_symmetry.space_group_name_H-M   'P 1'
#
loop_
_entity.id
_entity.type
_entity.pdbx_description
1 polymer ?
#
loop_
_entity_poly.entity_id
_entity_poly.type
_entity_poly.pdbx_seq_one_letter_code
_entity_poly.pdbx_strand_id
1 'polypeptide(L)'
;YIQSLIAVVYSVDIHPAARIGNGILLDHATGFVAGETTVIEDDVSILHEVTLGGTGKERGDRHPKIRSGVLIGAGAKILGNVEIGEGSRIGASSVVLNDVPAQISVAGVPAKEIGAVKEASPALGMDHNLLVMREYESGGGI
;
A
#
# COMPACT_ATOMS: atom_id res chain seq x y z
N TYR A 1 -5.08 24.48 -5.78
CA TYR A 1 -4.39 25.41 -4.87
C TYR A 1 -4.08 24.75 -3.51
N ILE A 2 -5.10 24.20 -2.84
CA ILE A 2 -4.91 23.54 -1.53
C ILE A 2 -3.99 22.33 -1.65
N GLN A 3 -4.15 21.51 -2.67
CA GLN A 3 -3.27 20.38 -2.95
C GLN A 3 -1.81 20.81 -3.09
N SER A 4 -1.56 21.85 -3.87
CA SER A 4 -0.19 22.36 -4.08
C SER A 4 0.41 22.90 -2.80
N LEU A 5 -0.38 23.56 -1.96
CA LEU A 5 0.07 24.07 -0.67
C LEU A 5 0.43 22.91 0.29
N ILE A 6 -0.39 21.89 0.36
CA ILE A 6 -0.14 20.68 1.17
C ILE A 6 1.12 19.97 0.69
N ALA A 7 1.28 19.80 -0.62
CA ALA A 7 2.46 19.17 -1.19
C ALA A 7 3.75 19.93 -0.86
N VAL A 8 3.74 21.24 -0.93
CA VAL A 8 4.91 22.09 -0.60
C VAL A 8 5.23 22.06 0.90
N VAL A 9 4.21 22.16 1.76
CA VAL A 9 4.40 22.31 3.21
C VAL A 9 4.66 20.96 3.89
N TYR A 10 3.94 19.93 3.49
CA TYR A 10 3.94 18.62 4.18
C TYR A 10 4.56 17.49 3.37
N SER A 11 4.97 17.72 2.13
CA SER A 11 5.46 16.69 1.21
C SER A 11 4.48 15.53 1.02
N VAL A 12 3.18 15.86 0.98
CA VAL A 12 2.08 14.91 0.75
C VAL A 12 1.29 15.39 -0.45
N ASP A 13 1.19 14.55 -1.47
CA ASP A 13 0.49 14.89 -2.71
C ASP A 13 -0.69 13.94 -2.95
N ILE A 14 -1.87 14.36 -2.54
CA ILE A 14 -3.11 13.64 -2.76
C ILE A 14 -3.95 14.39 -3.78
N HIS A 15 -4.20 13.76 -4.92
CA HIS A 15 -5.03 14.40 -5.96
C HIS A 15 -6.46 14.59 -5.45
N PRO A 16 -7.08 15.76 -5.69
CA PRO A 16 -8.43 16.05 -5.18
C PRO A 16 -9.53 15.08 -5.63
N ALA A 17 -9.34 14.42 -6.77
CA ALA A 17 -10.29 13.42 -7.28
C ALA A 17 -10.09 12.01 -6.70
N ALA A 18 -9.01 11.77 -5.96
CA ALA A 18 -8.80 10.48 -5.29
C ALA A 18 -9.94 10.20 -4.30
N ARG A 19 -10.39 8.95 -4.26
CA ARG A 19 -11.47 8.52 -3.37
C ARG A 19 -10.86 7.83 -2.16
N ILE A 20 -11.10 8.38 -0.99
CA ILE A 20 -10.53 7.88 0.26
C ILE A 20 -11.66 7.61 1.25
N GLY A 21 -11.69 6.39 1.77
CA GLY A 21 -12.67 5.93 2.75
C GLY A 21 -12.39 6.42 4.16
N ASN A 22 -12.96 5.73 5.14
CA ASN A 22 -12.85 6.08 6.55
C ASN A 22 -11.78 5.22 7.25
N GLY A 23 -11.28 5.71 8.38
CA GLY A 23 -10.32 4.96 9.19
C GLY A 23 -8.94 4.80 8.54
N ILE A 24 -8.53 5.75 7.73
CA ILE A 24 -7.23 5.73 7.06
C ILE A 24 -6.14 6.25 8.00
N LEU A 25 -5.13 5.43 8.24
CA LEU A 25 -3.92 5.85 8.93
C LEU A 25 -2.81 6.17 7.92
N LEU A 26 -2.33 7.40 7.94
CA LEU A 26 -1.11 7.80 7.25
C LEU A 26 -0.01 7.98 8.29
N ASP A 27 0.81 6.95 8.47
CA ASP A 27 1.87 6.98 9.47
C ASP A 27 3.10 7.70 8.91
N HIS A 28 3.50 8.78 9.58
CA HIS A 28 4.52 9.75 9.16
C HIS A 28 4.18 10.53 7.89
N ALA A 29 3.46 9.98 6.96
CA ALA A 29 2.91 10.55 5.72
C ALA A 29 3.89 11.19 4.74
N THR A 30 5.09 11.60 5.15
CA THR A 30 6.07 12.29 4.30
C THR A 30 6.32 11.51 3.00
N GLY A 31 6.22 12.20 1.86
CA GLY A 31 6.45 11.59 0.55
C GLY A 31 5.30 10.72 0.03
N PHE A 32 4.15 10.70 0.71
CA PHE A 32 2.98 9.97 0.22
C PHE A 32 2.39 10.66 -1.02
N VAL A 33 2.13 9.86 -2.05
CA VAL A 33 1.52 10.31 -3.31
C VAL A 33 0.34 9.42 -3.67
N ALA A 34 -0.82 10.02 -3.92
CA ALA A 34 -2.00 9.34 -4.45
C ALA A 34 -2.52 10.06 -5.70
N GLY A 35 -2.49 9.37 -6.83
CA GLY A 35 -2.93 9.92 -8.12
C GLY A 35 -4.45 10.05 -8.26
N GLU A 36 -4.86 10.68 -9.34
CA GLU A 36 -6.24 11.12 -9.62
C GLU A 36 -7.31 10.03 -9.47
N THR A 37 -7.07 8.85 -10.01
CA THR A 37 -8.06 7.76 -10.04
C THR A 37 -7.84 6.72 -8.93
N THR A 38 -7.00 7.04 -7.95
CA THR A 38 -6.77 6.19 -6.79
C THR A 38 -8.05 6.00 -5.97
N VAL A 39 -8.29 4.78 -5.53
CA VAL A 39 -9.33 4.45 -4.55
C VAL A 39 -8.67 3.79 -3.35
N ILE A 40 -8.95 4.28 -2.16
CA ILE A 40 -8.55 3.69 -0.89
C ILE A 40 -9.82 3.45 -0.09
N GLU A 41 -10.12 2.19 0.17
CA GLU A 41 -11.28 1.81 0.98
C GLU A 41 -11.02 2.02 2.48
N ASP A 42 -11.91 1.52 3.33
CA ASP A 42 -11.86 1.76 4.77
C ASP A 42 -10.74 0.99 5.47
N ASP A 43 -10.30 1.50 6.61
CA ASP A 43 -9.36 0.84 7.53
C ASP A 43 -8.04 0.42 6.86
N VAL A 44 -7.48 1.30 6.04
CA VAL A 44 -6.19 1.10 5.38
C VAL A 44 -5.10 1.87 6.12
N SER A 45 -3.95 1.23 6.33
CA SER A 45 -2.77 1.89 6.91
C SER A 45 -1.66 2.00 5.88
N ILE A 46 -1.13 3.21 5.72
CA ILE A 46 -0.11 3.57 4.73
C ILE A 46 1.03 4.29 5.42
N LEU A 47 2.24 3.81 5.23
CA LEU A 47 3.42 4.46 5.77
C LEU A 47 3.97 5.53 4.82
N HIS A 48 5.05 6.16 5.23
CA HIS A 48 5.69 7.24 4.47
C HIS A 48 6.30 6.76 3.14
N GLU A 49 6.57 7.69 2.23
CA GLU A 49 7.20 7.44 0.93
C GLU A 49 6.44 6.45 0.03
N VAL A 50 5.15 6.21 0.29
CA VAL A 50 4.32 5.34 -0.54
C VAL A 50 3.80 6.11 -1.75
N THR A 51 3.89 5.50 -2.93
CA THR A 51 3.35 6.05 -4.17
C THR A 51 2.24 5.14 -4.71
N LEU A 52 1.04 5.71 -4.85
CA LEU A 52 -0.07 5.11 -5.59
C LEU A 52 -0.18 5.84 -6.93
N GLY A 53 0.60 5.37 -7.91
CA GLY A 53 0.87 6.07 -9.16
C GLY A 53 0.33 5.36 -10.39
N GLY A 54 0.34 6.08 -11.51
CA GLY A 54 0.12 5.52 -12.83
C GLY A 54 1.43 5.08 -13.48
N THR A 55 1.32 4.37 -14.61
CA THR A 55 2.49 3.94 -15.39
C THR A 55 2.96 5.02 -16.38
N GLY A 56 2.23 6.11 -16.50
CA GLY A 56 2.54 7.23 -17.39
C GLY A 56 2.11 7.04 -18.85
N LYS A 57 1.63 5.87 -19.22
CA LYS A 57 1.20 5.57 -20.61
C LYS A 57 -0.29 5.56 -20.81
N GLU A 58 -1.06 5.38 -19.75
CA GLU A 58 -2.51 5.23 -19.78
C GLU A 58 -3.22 6.54 -19.47
N ARG A 59 -4.41 6.69 -20.07
CA ARG A 59 -5.36 7.75 -19.74
C ARG A 59 -6.59 7.12 -19.08
N GLY A 60 -7.38 7.93 -18.39
CA GLY A 60 -8.57 7.47 -17.69
C GLY A 60 -8.22 6.81 -16.35
N ASP A 61 -8.79 5.66 -16.08
CA ASP A 61 -8.57 4.92 -14.83
C ASP A 61 -7.21 4.21 -14.86
N ARG A 62 -6.25 4.74 -14.12
CA ARG A 62 -4.83 4.36 -14.23
C ARG A 62 -4.10 4.26 -12.89
N HIS A 63 -4.81 4.40 -11.78
CA HIS A 63 -4.20 4.38 -10.44
C HIS A 63 -4.72 3.22 -9.61
N PRO A 64 -3.98 2.81 -8.55
CA PRO A 64 -4.33 1.65 -7.74
C PRO A 64 -5.66 1.74 -7.00
N LYS A 65 -6.26 0.57 -6.79
CA LYS A 65 -7.45 0.36 -5.95
C LYS A 65 -7.03 -0.43 -4.72
N ILE A 66 -7.03 0.22 -3.57
CA ILE A 66 -6.62 -0.37 -2.30
C ILE A 66 -7.88 -0.78 -1.54
N ARG A 67 -8.07 -2.07 -1.33
CA ARG A 67 -9.24 -2.58 -0.62
C ARG A 67 -9.09 -2.45 0.89
N SER A 68 -10.18 -2.72 1.61
CA SER A 68 -10.23 -2.52 3.06
C SER A 68 -9.19 -3.35 3.81
N GLY A 69 -8.69 -2.83 4.91
CA GLY A 69 -7.81 -3.55 5.83
C GLY A 69 -6.37 -3.74 5.36
N VAL A 70 -5.99 -3.20 4.22
CA VAL A 70 -4.63 -3.34 3.64
C VAL A 70 -3.61 -2.54 4.43
N LEU A 71 -2.43 -3.14 4.62
CA LEU A 71 -1.25 -2.50 5.20
C LEU A 71 -0.18 -2.30 4.12
N ILE A 72 0.25 -1.05 3.91
CA ILE A 72 1.27 -0.71 2.93
C ILE A 72 2.53 -0.19 3.63
N GLY A 73 3.61 -0.95 3.51
CA GLY A 73 4.91 -0.64 4.11
C GLY A 73 5.59 0.58 3.50
N ALA A 74 6.49 1.19 4.27
CA ALA A 74 7.20 2.40 3.87
C ALA A 74 7.95 2.23 2.55
N GLY A 75 7.90 3.24 1.71
CA GLY A 75 8.61 3.24 0.43
C GLY A 75 8.01 2.37 -0.67
N ALA A 76 6.90 1.69 -0.44
CA ALA A 76 6.26 0.86 -1.46
C ALA A 76 5.75 1.72 -2.63
N LYS A 77 5.90 1.20 -3.85
CA LYS A 77 5.40 1.82 -5.07
C LYS A 77 4.38 0.87 -5.70
N ILE A 78 3.14 1.30 -5.83
CA ILE A 78 2.07 0.55 -6.45
C ILE A 78 1.66 1.32 -7.70
N LEU A 79 1.88 0.71 -8.87
CA LEU A 79 1.82 1.43 -10.14
C LEU A 79 0.81 0.80 -11.10
N GLY A 80 -0.02 1.64 -11.67
CA GLY A 80 -1.04 1.26 -12.63
C GLY A 80 -2.40 0.99 -12.01
N ASN A 81 -3.37 0.70 -12.84
CA ASN A 81 -4.71 0.32 -12.37
C ASN A 81 -4.71 -1.13 -11.88
N VAL A 82 -4.08 -1.34 -10.74
CA VAL A 82 -3.99 -2.65 -10.06
C VAL A 82 -4.85 -2.67 -8.82
N GLU A 83 -5.38 -3.83 -8.50
CA GLU A 83 -6.19 -4.05 -7.30
C GLU A 83 -5.36 -4.71 -6.22
N ILE A 84 -5.34 -4.10 -5.04
CA ILE A 84 -4.73 -4.67 -3.84
C ILE A 84 -5.85 -5.23 -2.97
N GLY A 85 -5.96 -6.54 -2.91
CA GLY A 85 -7.06 -7.26 -2.29
C GLY A 85 -7.20 -6.99 -0.80
N GLU A 86 -8.41 -7.16 -0.29
CA GLU A 86 -8.76 -6.92 1.11
C GLU A 86 -7.83 -7.66 2.06
N GLY A 87 -7.38 -6.98 3.12
CA GLY A 87 -6.55 -7.56 4.17
C GLY A 87 -5.17 -8.02 3.70
N SER A 88 -4.72 -7.62 2.51
CA SER A 88 -3.37 -7.94 2.05
C SER A 88 -2.32 -7.02 2.69
N ARG A 89 -1.06 -7.40 2.55
CA ARG A 89 0.07 -6.69 3.13
C ARG A 89 1.14 -6.47 2.08
N ILE A 90 1.56 -5.23 1.93
CA ILE A 90 2.63 -4.85 0.98
C ILE A 90 3.89 -4.54 1.78
N GLY A 91 4.96 -5.27 1.50
CA GLY A 91 6.25 -5.08 2.16
C GLY A 91 6.89 -3.73 1.86
N ALA A 92 7.71 -3.25 2.79
CA ALA A 92 8.44 -2.00 2.62
C ALA A 92 9.32 -2.03 1.36
N SER A 93 9.41 -0.90 0.67
CA SER A 93 10.21 -0.71 -0.55
C SER A 93 9.88 -1.66 -1.71
N SER A 94 8.71 -2.27 -1.69
CA SER A 94 8.24 -3.15 -2.77
C SER A 94 7.74 -2.34 -3.95
N VAL A 95 7.85 -2.92 -5.15
CA VAL A 95 7.27 -2.35 -6.37
C VAL A 95 6.20 -3.31 -6.89
N VAL A 96 4.94 -2.93 -6.75
CA VAL A 96 3.78 -3.74 -7.13
C VAL A 96 3.27 -3.30 -8.49
N LEU A 97 3.29 -4.20 -9.45
CA LEU A 97 2.91 -3.96 -10.84
C LEU A 97 1.69 -4.78 -11.29
N ASN A 98 1.21 -5.70 -10.46
CA ASN A 98 0.09 -6.60 -10.76
C ASN A 98 -0.87 -6.66 -9.58
N ASP A 99 -2.06 -7.15 -9.81
CA ASP A 99 -3.06 -7.36 -8.77
C ASP A 99 -2.52 -8.27 -7.66
N VAL A 100 -2.92 -7.96 -6.44
CA VAL A 100 -2.61 -8.76 -5.25
C VAL A 100 -3.90 -9.36 -4.72
N PRO A 101 -4.01 -10.69 -4.59
CA PRO A 101 -5.19 -11.32 -4.02
C PRO A 101 -5.43 -10.90 -2.57
N ALA A 102 -6.67 -11.03 -2.10
CA ALA A 102 -7.02 -10.77 -0.72
C ALA A 102 -6.21 -11.66 0.25
N GLN A 103 -5.87 -11.13 1.41
CA GLN A 103 -5.18 -11.86 2.49
C GLN A 103 -3.81 -12.43 2.08
N ILE A 104 -3.12 -11.77 1.15
CA ILE A 104 -1.80 -12.17 0.68
C ILE A 104 -0.76 -11.10 1.03
N SER A 105 0.40 -11.53 1.48
CA SER A 105 1.58 -10.68 1.63
C SER A 105 2.43 -10.74 0.38
N VAL A 106 2.83 -9.59 -0.13
CA VAL A 106 3.79 -9.47 -1.24
C VAL A 106 4.97 -8.60 -0.85
N ALA A 107 6.14 -8.89 -1.39
CA ALA A 107 7.34 -8.08 -1.18
C ALA A 107 8.32 -8.20 -2.35
N GLY A 108 9.21 -7.23 -2.45
CA GLY A 108 10.31 -7.22 -3.42
C GLY A 108 10.09 -6.30 -4.63
N VAL A 109 11.06 -6.34 -5.55
CA VAL A 109 11.08 -5.54 -6.78
C VAL A 109 11.41 -6.47 -7.96
N PRO A 110 10.44 -6.83 -8.81
CA PRO A 110 8.99 -6.65 -8.64
C PRO A 110 8.46 -7.46 -7.46
N ALA A 111 7.37 -7.00 -6.85
CA ALA A 111 6.77 -7.69 -5.71
C ALA A 111 6.20 -9.05 -6.10
N LYS A 112 6.44 -10.04 -5.23
CA LYS A 112 5.95 -11.42 -5.37
C LYS A 112 5.28 -11.87 -4.08
N GLU A 113 4.38 -12.82 -4.18
CA GLU A 113 3.74 -13.42 -3.02
C GLU A 113 4.78 -14.11 -2.11
N ILE A 114 4.71 -13.81 -0.82
CA ILE A 114 5.60 -14.38 0.19
C ILE A 114 4.84 -15.15 1.27
N GLY A 115 3.53 -15.06 1.32
CA GLY A 115 2.71 -15.81 2.27
C GLY A 115 1.29 -15.28 2.40
N ALA A 116 0.49 -16.01 3.16
CA ALA A 116 -0.87 -15.61 3.51
C ALA A 116 -0.87 -14.72 4.77
N VAL A 117 -1.80 -13.77 4.81
CA VAL A 117 -2.08 -12.95 5.99
C VAL A 117 -3.15 -13.64 6.81
N LYS A 118 -2.88 -13.88 8.09
CA LYS A 118 -3.82 -14.55 9.01
C LYS A 118 -4.81 -13.58 9.64
N GLU A 119 -4.38 -12.34 9.87
CA GLU A 119 -5.24 -11.28 10.42
C GLU A 119 -6.26 -10.81 9.38
N ALA A 120 -7.50 -10.60 9.82
CA ALA A 120 -8.54 -10.06 8.94
C ALA A 120 -8.22 -8.65 8.45
N SER A 121 -7.57 -7.84 9.28
CA SER A 121 -7.16 -6.47 8.94
C SER A 121 -5.75 -6.19 9.46
N PRO A 122 -4.71 -6.50 8.68
CA PRO A 122 -3.31 -6.24 9.07
C PRO A 122 -3.04 -4.75 9.31
N ALA A 123 -3.81 -3.87 8.70
CA ALA A 123 -3.73 -2.44 8.93
C ALA A 123 -3.92 -2.05 10.41
N LEU A 124 -4.78 -2.74 11.13
CA LEU A 124 -5.05 -2.47 12.54
C LEU A 124 -3.94 -3.01 13.45
N GLY A 125 -3.32 -4.11 13.07
CA GLY A 125 -2.21 -4.72 13.82
C GLY A 125 -0.87 -4.05 13.62
N MET A 126 -0.69 -3.34 12.52
CA MET A 126 0.57 -2.67 12.15
C MET A 126 1.81 -3.58 12.20
N ASP A 127 1.63 -4.89 12.01
CA ASP A 127 2.73 -5.84 11.99
C ASP A 127 3.39 -5.88 10.61
N HIS A 128 4.61 -5.38 10.54
CA HIS A 128 5.43 -5.33 9.33
C HIS A 128 6.37 -6.53 9.16
N ASN A 129 6.35 -7.49 10.08
CA ASN A 129 7.20 -8.67 10.02
C ASN A 129 6.71 -9.65 8.96
N LEU A 130 7.25 -9.52 7.76
CA LEU A 130 6.90 -10.40 6.65
C LEU A 130 7.70 -11.72 6.63
N LEU A 131 8.85 -11.75 7.31
CA LEU A 131 9.83 -12.84 7.17
C LEU A 131 10.02 -13.70 8.41
N VAL A 132 9.67 -13.23 9.59
CA VAL A 132 9.96 -13.93 10.87
C VAL A 132 9.21 -15.27 10.98
N MET A 133 8.07 -15.40 10.32
CA MET A 133 7.28 -16.64 10.39
C MET A 133 7.92 -17.83 9.66
N ARG A 134 8.77 -17.61 8.67
CA ARG A 134 9.43 -18.72 7.95
C ARG A 134 10.59 -19.34 8.71
N GLU A 135 11.32 -18.57 9.48
CA GLU A 135 12.46 -19.09 10.25
C GLU A 135 12.01 -19.89 11.47
N TYR A 136 10.88 -19.52 12.08
CA TYR A 136 10.32 -20.25 13.22
C TYR A 136 9.65 -21.59 12.82
N GLU A 137 9.04 -21.66 11.64
CA GLU A 137 8.41 -22.89 11.15
C GLU A 137 9.43 -23.91 10.60
N SER A 138 10.62 -23.47 10.21
CA SER A 138 11.67 -24.39 9.75
C SER A 138 12.43 -25.09 10.89
N GLY A 139 12.01 -24.93 12.14
CA GLY A 139 12.45 -25.75 13.27
C GLY A 139 13.93 -25.66 13.63
N GLY A 140 14.60 -24.71 13.07
CA GLY A 140 15.97 -24.43 13.43
C GLY A 140 16.06 -23.63 14.69
N GLY A 141 15.92 -24.23 15.86
CA GLY A 141 16.34 -23.60 17.08
C GLY A 141 17.80 -23.16 16.95
N ILE A 142 18.09 -21.93 17.27
CA ILE A 142 19.46 -21.50 17.52
C ILE A 142 19.97 -22.23 18.74
#